data_4111edefa985cb7d45751325b5360a04
#
_entry.id   4111edefa985cb7d45751325b5360a04
#
_cell.length_a   1.000
_cell.length_b   1.000
_cell.length_c   1.000
_cell.angle_alpha   90.00
_cell.angle_beta   90.00
_cell.angle_gamma   90.00
#
_symmetry.space_group_name_H-M   'P 1'
#
loop_
_entity.id
_entity.type
_entity.pdbx_description
1 polymer ?
#
loop_
_entity_poly.entity_id
_entity_poly.type
_entity_poly.pdbx_seq_one_letter_code
_entity_poly.pdbx_strand_id
1 'polypeptide(L)'
;MIEKLIVLEDIDPVIFYGVNNANMQLIKALYPKLRIVARGNVIKVLGDEEEMCAFEENITKLEKYCAEYNSLKEEVIIDIIKGNAPQAEKSGNVIVFSVTGKPIIPRSENQLKLVEAFAKNDMVFAIGPAGSGKTYTAIALAVRALKNKEIKKIILSRPAVEAGEKLGFLPGDMKDKIDPYLQPLYDALQDMIPAAKLKEYMELNIIQIAPLAFMRGRTLNDAVVILDEAQNTTTQQIKMFLTRMGTNTKMIVTGDMTQIDLPSSQTSGLVQALRILKGVKGISFIELNKKDIVRHKLVTQIVEAYEKFEKEAKAERERKKLTTCLL
;
A
#
# COMPACT_ATOMS: atom_id res chain seq x y z
N MET A 1 26.12 17.84 34.61
CA MET A 1 25.25 16.71 34.21
C MET A 1 23.90 17.27 33.78
N ILE A 2 23.52 17.06 32.55
CA ILE A 2 22.24 17.52 31.99
C ILE A 2 21.37 16.28 31.77
N GLU A 3 20.06 16.43 32.01
CA GLU A 3 19.06 15.40 31.69
C GLU A 3 18.29 15.79 30.44
N LYS A 4 18.11 14.85 29.50
CA LYS A 4 17.33 15.04 28.28
C LYS A 4 16.40 13.86 28.00
N LEU A 5 15.22 14.14 27.46
CA LEU A 5 14.26 13.16 27.01
C LEU A 5 14.19 13.21 25.48
N ILE A 6 14.42 12.09 24.84
CA ILE A 6 14.28 11.90 23.39
C ILE A 6 13.06 11.01 23.16
N VAL A 7 12.13 11.46 22.33
CA VAL A 7 10.92 10.71 22.00
C VAL A 7 11.08 10.15 20.59
N LEU A 8 10.91 8.84 20.47
CA LEU A 8 10.87 8.16 19.16
C LEU A 8 9.47 8.36 18.57
N GLU A 9 9.35 9.12 17.45
CA GLU A 9 8.06 9.55 16.95
C GLU A 9 7.52 8.68 15.81
N ASP A 10 8.34 8.41 14.80
CA ASP A 10 7.89 7.82 13.52
C ASP A 10 8.22 6.32 13.36
N ILE A 11 8.62 5.64 14.42
CA ILE A 11 9.10 4.25 14.41
C ILE A 11 8.46 3.39 15.50
N ASP A 12 8.47 2.08 15.30
CA ASP A 12 8.13 1.13 16.36
C ASP A 12 9.33 0.98 17.31
N PRO A 13 9.19 1.33 18.61
CA PRO A 13 10.26 1.18 19.58
C PRO A 13 10.83 -0.24 19.68
N VAL A 14 10.02 -1.27 19.42
CA VAL A 14 10.45 -2.67 19.44
C VAL A 14 11.48 -2.95 18.34
N ILE A 15 11.27 -2.39 17.15
CA ILE A 15 12.23 -2.51 16.04
C ILE A 15 13.51 -1.74 16.35
N PHE A 16 13.39 -0.54 16.91
CA PHE A 16 14.53 0.30 17.27
C PHE A 16 15.39 -0.34 18.36
N TYR A 17 14.75 -0.82 19.43
CA TYR A 17 15.46 -1.46 20.55
C TYR A 17 16.00 -2.84 20.22
N GLY A 18 15.44 -3.52 19.21
CA GLY A 18 15.78 -4.88 18.81
C GLY A 18 15.25 -5.94 19.76
N VAL A 19 15.37 -7.21 19.34
CA VAL A 19 14.96 -8.37 20.13
C VAL A 19 15.70 -8.36 21.48
N ASN A 20 14.97 -8.48 22.58
CA ASN A 20 15.52 -8.42 23.94
C ASN A 20 16.32 -7.14 24.23
N ASN A 21 15.99 -6.03 23.58
CA ASN A 21 16.71 -4.75 23.66
C ASN A 21 18.18 -4.82 23.22
N ALA A 22 18.56 -5.74 22.34
CA ALA A 22 19.95 -5.93 21.91
C ALA A 22 20.56 -4.66 21.31
N ASN A 23 19.83 -3.96 20.42
CA ASN A 23 20.28 -2.71 19.83
C ASN A 23 20.50 -1.61 20.89
N MET A 24 19.59 -1.51 21.86
CA MET A 24 19.73 -0.53 22.94
C MET A 24 20.90 -0.86 23.86
N GLN A 25 21.19 -2.13 24.10
CA GLN A 25 22.37 -2.55 24.86
C GLN A 25 23.65 -2.20 24.11
N LEU A 26 23.69 -2.41 22.79
CA LEU A 26 24.82 -1.98 21.96
C LEU A 26 25.00 -0.46 21.98
N ILE A 27 23.94 0.31 21.82
CA ILE A 27 23.99 1.78 21.90
C ILE A 27 24.54 2.23 23.26
N LYS A 28 24.07 1.64 24.38
CA LYS A 28 24.62 1.94 25.71
C LYS A 28 26.11 1.61 25.84
N ALA A 29 26.54 0.52 25.25
CA ALA A 29 27.96 0.13 25.26
C ALA A 29 28.85 1.10 24.45
N LEU A 30 28.31 1.72 23.40
CA LEU A 30 29.02 2.71 22.59
C LEU A 30 29.08 4.11 23.23
N TYR A 31 28.24 4.37 24.27
CA TYR A 31 28.21 5.62 25.02
C TYR A 31 28.41 5.37 26.53
N PRO A 32 29.58 4.88 26.96
CA PRO A 32 29.80 4.45 28.37
C PRO A 32 29.72 5.60 29.40
N LYS A 33 29.88 6.84 28.96
CA LYS A 33 29.80 8.00 29.84
C LYS A 33 28.37 8.53 30.03
N LEU A 34 27.40 8.06 29.22
CA LEU A 34 26.01 8.44 29.33
C LEU A 34 25.20 7.40 30.10
N ARG A 35 24.36 7.87 31.00
CA ARG A 35 23.36 7.03 31.64
C ARG A 35 22.08 7.04 30.85
N ILE A 36 21.78 5.94 30.12
CA ILE A 36 20.68 5.84 29.20
C ILE A 36 19.61 4.87 29.73
N VAL A 37 18.37 5.34 29.83
CA VAL A 37 17.20 4.55 30.24
C VAL A 37 16.12 4.69 29.16
N ALA A 38 15.69 3.57 28.56
CA ALA A 38 14.63 3.53 27.55
C ALA A 38 13.38 2.88 28.13
N ARG A 39 12.21 3.52 27.94
CA ARG A 39 10.89 2.99 28.31
C ARG A 39 9.83 3.43 27.29
N GLY A 40 9.14 2.46 26.70
CA GLY A 40 8.19 2.72 25.63
C GLY A 40 8.87 3.44 24.46
N ASN A 41 8.37 4.59 24.05
CA ASN A 41 8.97 5.42 23.00
C ASN A 41 9.89 6.53 23.53
N VAL A 42 10.21 6.55 24.82
CA VAL A 42 11.02 7.61 25.45
C VAL A 42 12.39 7.06 25.85
N ILE A 43 13.44 7.76 25.43
CA ILE A 43 14.82 7.54 25.85
C ILE A 43 15.24 8.70 26.75
N LYS A 44 15.48 8.39 28.00
CA LYS A 44 15.99 9.34 28.99
C LYS A 44 17.52 9.20 29.06
N VAL A 45 18.23 10.31 28.93
CA VAL A 45 19.70 10.37 28.92
C VAL A 45 20.20 11.38 29.94
N LEU A 46 21.23 10.98 30.69
CA LEU A 46 21.96 11.86 31.61
C LEU A 46 23.45 11.80 31.28
N GLY A 47 24.10 12.95 31.19
CA GLY A 47 25.53 13.02 30.91
C GLY A 47 26.03 14.45 30.74
N ASP A 48 27.20 14.58 30.14
CA ASP A 48 27.79 15.86 29.79
C ASP A 48 27.23 16.39 28.47
N GLU A 49 27.21 17.68 28.27
CA GLU A 49 26.53 18.36 27.16
C GLU A 49 27.08 17.95 25.79
N GLU A 50 28.40 17.83 25.65
CA GLU A 50 29.06 17.49 24.39
C GLU A 50 28.72 16.09 23.93
N GLU A 51 28.79 15.09 24.82
CA GLU A 51 28.43 13.70 24.50
C GLU A 51 26.92 13.54 24.25
N MET A 52 26.10 14.36 24.94
CA MET A 52 24.65 14.34 24.76
C MET A 52 24.23 14.87 23.39
N CYS A 53 24.88 15.93 22.87
CA CYS A 53 24.65 16.43 21.51
C CYS A 53 24.99 15.38 20.45
N ALA A 54 26.15 14.75 20.55
CA ALA A 54 26.56 13.68 19.64
C ALA A 54 25.62 12.47 19.69
N PHE A 55 25.17 12.11 20.88
CA PHE A 55 24.18 11.05 21.08
C PHE A 55 22.86 11.38 20.39
N GLU A 56 22.31 12.58 20.59
CA GLU A 56 21.05 13.02 20.00
C GLU A 56 21.09 13.02 18.47
N GLU A 57 22.16 13.55 17.88
CA GLU A 57 22.35 13.51 16.42
C GLU A 57 22.36 12.09 15.89
N ASN A 58 23.06 11.18 16.57
CA ASN A 58 23.15 9.79 16.13
C ASN A 58 21.84 9.04 16.33
N ILE A 59 21.11 9.26 17.44
CA ILE A 59 19.76 8.70 17.61
C ILE A 59 18.82 9.21 16.53
N THR A 60 18.86 10.48 16.16
CA THR A 60 18.04 11.02 15.07
C THR A 60 18.38 10.38 13.72
N LYS A 61 19.67 10.09 13.45
CA LYS A 61 20.09 9.37 12.23
C LYS A 61 19.62 7.91 12.24
N LEU A 62 19.74 7.23 13.38
CA LEU A 62 19.27 5.85 13.57
C LEU A 62 17.73 5.77 13.44
N GLU A 63 17.01 6.75 13.98
CA GLU A 63 15.56 6.85 13.86
C GLU A 63 15.13 7.00 12.41
N LYS A 64 15.75 7.92 11.65
CA LYS A 64 15.51 8.09 10.22
C LYS A 64 15.76 6.80 9.42
N TYR A 65 16.89 6.14 9.71
CA TYR A 65 17.20 4.86 9.07
C TYR A 65 16.14 3.80 9.39
N CYS A 66 15.77 3.68 10.67
CA CYS A 66 14.76 2.71 11.10
C CYS A 66 13.39 2.99 10.47
N ALA A 67 12.98 4.26 10.36
CA ALA A 67 11.74 4.66 9.70
C ALA A 67 11.72 4.31 8.21
N GLU A 68 12.85 4.47 7.53
CA GLU A 68 13.00 4.18 6.09
C GLU A 68 13.00 2.67 5.83
N TYR A 69 13.84 1.92 6.55
CA TYR A 69 14.13 0.51 6.27
C TYR A 69 13.29 -0.48 7.09
N ASN A 70 12.49 -0.02 8.07
CA ASN A 70 11.78 -0.86 9.07
C ASN A 70 12.70 -1.92 9.73
N SER A 71 13.97 -1.62 9.87
CA SER A 71 14.99 -2.53 10.40
C SER A 71 16.17 -1.72 10.92
N LEU A 72 16.81 -2.20 11.99
CA LEU A 72 18.02 -1.62 12.54
C LEU A 72 18.97 -2.75 12.92
N LYS A 73 19.97 -2.99 12.07
CA LYS A 73 21.00 -4.01 12.29
C LYS A 73 22.15 -3.45 13.11
N GLU A 74 22.84 -4.29 13.86
CA GLU A 74 24.00 -3.90 14.70
C GLU A 74 25.10 -3.19 13.92
N GLU A 75 25.40 -3.69 12.69
CA GLU A 75 26.40 -3.08 11.80
C GLU A 75 26.07 -1.62 11.48
N VAL A 76 24.81 -1.34 11.19
CA VAL A 76 24.32 0.00 10.87
C VAL A 76 24.43 0.93 12.09
N ILE A 77 24.13 0.43 13.29
CA ILE A 77 24.28 1.20 14.53
C ILE A 77 25.73 1.62 14.71
N ILE A 78 26.66 0.67 14.53
CA ILE A 78 28.09 0.91 14.67
C ILE A 78 28.59 1.92 13.62
N ASP A 79 28.16 1.77 12.36
CA ASP A 79 28.58 2.67 11.28
C ASP A 79 28.09 4.10 11.50
N ILE A 80 26.81 4.28 11.83
CA ILE A 80 26.25 5.62 12.08
C ILE A 80 26.92 6.29 13.28
N ILE A 81 27.13 5.57 14.38
CA ILE A 81 27.75 6.15 15.58
C ILE A 81 29.22 6.48 15.35
N LYS A 82 29.93 5.72 14.51
CA LYS A 82 31.33 6.01 14.10
C LYS A 82 31.45 7.09 13.01
N GLY A 83 30.31 7.64 12.53
CA GLY A 83 30.31 8.66 11.48
C GLY A 83 30.50 8.11 10.07
N ASN A 84 30.44 6.80 9.90
CA ASN A 84 30.46 6.16 8.59
C ASN A 84 29.06 6.27 7.95
N ALA A 85 29.01 6.46 6.64
CA ALA A 85 27.75 6.30 5.93
C ALA A 85 27.38 4.80 5.97
N PRO A 86 26.19 4.42 6.54
CA PRO A 86 25.77 3.04 6.49
C PRO A 86 25.75 2.60 5.03
N GLN A 87 26.25 1.40 4.75
CA GLN A 87 26.14 0.83 3.41
C GLN A 87 24.66 0.59 3.14
N ALA A 88 23.99 1.62 2.61
CA ALA A 88 22.66 1.46 2.07
C ALA A 88 22.75 0.38 0.99
N GLU A 89 22.07 -0.73 1.17
CA GLU A 89 21.87 -1.65 0.06
C GLU A 89 21.34 -0.79 -1.09
N LYS A 90 22.16 -0.58 -2.13
CA LYS A 90 21.80 0.18 -3.33
C LYS A 90 20.75 -0.61 -4.10
N SER A 91 19.56 -0.66 -3.55
CA SER A 91 18.40 -1.23 -4.23
C SER A 91 17.75 -0.13 -5.05
N GLY A 92 18.23 0.07 -6.27
CA GLY A 92 17.80 1.13 -7.17
C GLY A 92 16.31 1.17 -7.53
N ASN A 93 15.51 0.22 -7.04
CA ASN A 93 14.09 0.11 -7.36
C ASN A 93 13.21 -0.23 -6.14
N VAL A 94 13.67 0.01 -4.90
CA VAL A 94 12.82 -0.21 -3.71
C VAL A 94 11.69 0.80 -3.67
N ILE A 95 10.47 0.31 -3.52
CA ILE A 95 9.30 1.16 -3.31
C ILE A 95 9.22 1.52 -1.82
N VAL A 96 9.21 0.53 -0.95
CA VAL A 96 9.14 0.67 0.51
C VAL A 96 9.70 -0.63 1.14
N PHE A 97 10.03 -0.60 2.43
CA PHE A 97 10.39 -1.81 3.17
C PHE A 97 9.19 -2.36 3.94
N SER A 98 9.04 -3.69 3.95
CA SER A 98 8.03 -4.38 4.76
C SER A 98 8.32 -4.23 6.25
N VAL A 99 7.37 -4.60 7.10
CA VAL A 99 7.55 -4.62 8.57
C VAL A 99 8.68 -5.56 9.02
N THR A 100 9.07 -6.53 8.19
CA THR A 100 10.20 -7.43 8.44
C THR A 100 11.52 -6.90 7.89
N GLY A 101 11.56 -5.67 7.39
CA GLY A 101 12.76 -5.07 6.77
C GLY A 101 13.11 -5.61 5.37
N LYS A 102 12.24 -6.42 4.75
CA LYS A 102 12.45 -6.90 3.38
C LYS A 102 12.06 -5.81 2.37
N PRO A 103 12.89 -5.57 1.33
CA PRO A 103 12.55 -4.58 0.32
C PRO A 103 11.36 -5.03 -0.53
N ILE A 104 10.39 -4.15 -0.70
CA ILE A 104 9.29 -4.29 -1.65
C ILE A 104 9.72 -3.60 -2.92
N ILE A 105 9.92 -4.38 -3.97
CA ILE A 105 10.41 -3.94 -5.28
C ILE A 105 9.40 -4.29 -6.38
N PRO A 106 9.39 -3.57 -7.50
CA PRO A 106 8.66 -4.00 -8.69
C PRO A 106 9.18 -5.36 -9.15
N ARG A 107 8.31 -6.35 -9.24
CA ARG A 107 8.65 -7.72 -9.64
C ARG A 107 8.56 -7.93 -11.14
N SER A 108 8.02 -6.98 -11.89
CA SER A 108 7.88 -7.02 -13.33
C SER A 108 8.12 -5.64 -13.94
N GLU A 109 8.36 -5.63 -15.25
CA GLU A 109 8.56 -4.40 -16.01
C GLU A 109 7.32 -3.49 -15.96
N ASN A 110 6.10 -4.07 -15.99
CA ASN A 110 4.88 -3.28 -15.94
C ASN A 110 4.63 -2.70 -14.53
N GLN A 111 5.02 -3.42 -13.47
CA GLN A 111 5.02 -2.83 -12.13
C GLN A 111 6.03 -1.68 -12.02
N LEU A 112 7.21 -1.79 -12.65
CA LEU A 112 8.17 -0.68 -12.69
C LEU A 112 7.59 0.52 -13.44
N LYS A 113 6.93 0.31 -14.59
CA LYS A 113 6.22 1.38 -15.32
C LYS A 113 5.15 2.04 -14.46
N LEU A 114 4.46 1.28 -13.60
CA LEU A 114 3.48 1.83 -12.65
C LEU A 114 4.16 2.77 -11.64
N VAL A 115 5.32 2.38 -11.11
CA VAL A 115 6.12 3.21 -10.18
C VAL A 115 6.54 4.51 -10.85
N GLU A 116 7.05 4.44 -12.08
CA GLU A 116 7.47 5.61 -12.85
C GLU A 116 6.30 6.53 -13.23
N ALA A 117 5.16 5.92 -13.63
CA ALA A 117 3.96 6.67 -13.98
C ALA A 117 3.40 7.45 -12.77
N PHE A 118 3.41 6.84 -11.58
CA PHE A 118 2.99 7.49 -10.34
C PHE A 118 3.85 8.71 -10.00
N ALA A 119 5.15 8.66 -10.25
CA ALA A 119 6.04 9.80 -10.02
C ALA A 119 5.70 11.00 -10.93
N LYS A 120 5.32 10.73 -12.19
CA LYS A 120 5.19 11.73 -13.25
C LYS A 120 3.76 12.27 -13.45
N ASN A 121 2.74 11.59 -12.92
CA ASN A 121 1.33 11.92 -13.19
C ASN A 121 0.55 12.11 -11.89
N ASP A 122 -0.56 12.83 -11.96
CA ASP A 122 -1.48 13.01 -10.84
C ASP A 122 -2.47 11.86 -10.71
N MET A 123 -2.76 11.18 -11.83
CA MET A 123 -3.68 10.04 -11.86
C MET A 123 -3.11 8.89 -12.67
N VAL A 124 -3.15 7.68 -12.11
CA VAL A 124 -2.69 6.46 -12.77
C VAL A 124 -3.75 5.39 -12.71
N PHE A 125 -4.07 4.80 -13.85
CA PHE A 125 -4.89 3.60 -13.97
C PHE A 125 -3.98 2.39 -14.12
N ALA A 126 -4.06 1.43 -13.20
CA ALA A 126 -3.35 0.16 -13.23
C ALA A 126 -4.33 -0.97 -13.49
N ILE A 127 -4.37 -1.44 -14.73
CA ILE A 127 -5.36 -2.41 -15.22
C ILE A 127 -4.67 -3.74 -15.50
N GLY A 128 -5.31 -4.84 -15.15
CA GLY A 128 -4.76 -6.17 -15.47
C GLY A 128 -5.38 -7.28 -14.63
N PRO A 129 -4.96 -8.52 -14.85
CA PRO A 129 -5.56 -9.70 -14.21
C PRO A 129 -5.29 -9.74 -12.69
N ALA A 130 -6.14 -10.47 -11.98
CA ALA A 130 -5.94 -10.73 -10.55
C ALA A 130 -4.59 -11.40 -10.29
N GLY A 131 -3.94 -11.02 -9.18
CA GLY A 131 -2.61 -11.54 -8.81
C GLY A 131 -1.43 -10.88 -9.51
N SER A 132 -1.63 -9.85 -10.36
CA SER A 132 -0.54 -9.08 -10.98
C SER A 132 0.06 -8.01 -10.05
N GLY A 133 -0.41 -7.90 -8.80
CA GLY A 133 0.15 -7.01 -7.78
C GLY A 133 -0.28 -5.54 -7.89
N LYS A 134 -1.32 -5.22 -8.67
CA LYS A 134 -1.84 -3.85 -8.86
C LYS A 134 -2.07 -3.11 -7.54
N THR A 135 -2.95 -3.66 -6.74
CA THR A 135 -3.38 -3.09 -5.45
C THR A 135 -2.23 -3.00 -4.46
N TYR A 136 -1.44 -4.07 -4.36
CA TYR A 136 -0.27 -4.12 -3.47
C TYR A 136 0.78 -3.06 -3.84
N THR A 137 1.11 -2.93 -5.14
CA THR A 137 2.04 -1.90 -5.63
C THR A 137 1.48 -0.50 -5.41
N ALA A 138 0.19 -0.28 -5.64
CA ALA A 138 -0.46 1.01 -5.41
C ALA A 138 -0.38 1.42 -3.91
N ILE A 139 -0.64 0.49 -3.00
CA ILE A 139 -0.53 0.72 -1.55
C ILE A 139 0.92 0.99 -1.16
N ALA A 140 1.88 0.23 -1.70
CA ALA A 140 3.30 0.46 -1.45
C ALA A 140 3.75 1.87 -1.87
N LEU A 141 3.28 2.37 -3.02
CA LEU A 141 3.54 3.74 -3.48
C LEU A 141 2.93 4.79 -2.54
N ALA A 142 1.71 4.56 -2.06
CA ALA A 142 1.06 5.45 -1.11
C ALA A 142 1.79 5.49 0.24
N VAL A 143 2.20 4.33 0.76
CA VAL A 143 2.98 4.24 2.00
C VAL A 143 4.33 4.93 1.86
N ARG A 144 5.02 4.77 0.72
CA ARG A 144 6.26 5.50 0.43
C ARG A 144 6.04 7.01 0.47
N ALA A 145 5.02 7.51 -0.22
CA ALA A 145 4.71 8.94 -0.26
C ALA A 145 4.37 9.49 1.13
N LEU A 146 3.68 8.72 1.98
CA LEU A 146 3.40 9.10 3.36
C LEU A 146 4.68 9.13 4.21
N LYS A 147 5.52 8.09 4.13
CA LYS A 147 6.81 8.04 4.84
C LYS A 147 7.74 9.19 4.44
N ASN A 148 7.76 9.54 3.15
CA ASN A 148 8.54 10.65 2.62
C ASN A 148 7.93 12.04 2.96
N LYS A 149 6.79 12.09 3.65
CA LYS A 149 6.06 13.33 3.97
C LYS A 149 5.65 14.14 2.72
N GLU A 150 5.52 13.48 1.56
CA GLU A 150 5.02 14.08 0.31
C GLU A 150 3.51 14.34 0.40
N ILE A 151 2.81 13.55 1.20
CA ILE A 151 1.38 13.62 1.47
C ILE A 151 1.11 13.51 2.97
N LYS A 152 -0.11 13.89 3.38
CA LYS A 152 -0.56 13.79 4.78
C LYS A 152 -1.52 12.64 5.01
N LYS A 153 -2.13 12.07 3.95
CA LYS A 153 -3.19 11.05 4.08
C LYS A 153 -3.11 9.98 3.00
N ILE A 154 -3.48 8.77 3.38
CA ILE A 154 -3.79 7.68 2.46
C ILE A 154 -5.28 7.38 2.57
N ILE A 155 -5.98 7.35 1.44
CA ILE A 155 -7.41 7.03 1.39
C ILE A 155 -7.61 5.85 0.45
N LEU A 156 -8.05 4.73 1.00
CA LEU A 156 -8.33 3.51 0.27
C LEU A 156 -9.84 3.34 0.13
N SER A 157 -10.28 3.10 -1.08
CA SER A 157 -11.69 2.92 -1.38
C SER A 157 -11.92 1.73 -2.28
N ARG A 158 -13.05 1.05 -2.08
CA ARG A 158 -13.48 -0.06 -2.91
C ARG A 158 -15.00 0.03 -3.11
N PRO A 159 -15.53 -0.27 -4.31
CA PRO A 159 -16.96 -0.40 -4.48
C PRO A 159 -17.48 -1.58 -3.65
N ALA A 160 -18.55 -1.38 -2.91
CA ALA A 160 -19.27 -2.46 -2.30
C ALA A 160 -20.13 -3.14 -3.38
N VAL A 161 -19.67 -4.28 -3.89
CA VAL A 161 -20.41 -5.08 -4.87
C VAL A 161 -20.89 -6.34 -4.17
N GLU A 162 -22.17 -6.61 -4.32
CA GLU A 162 -22.75 -7.88 -3.89
C GLU A 162 -22.31 -8.99 -4.87
N ALA A 163 -21.22 -9.68 -4.55
CA ALA A 163 -20.77 -10.87 -5.31
C ALA A 163 -21.72 -12.05 -5.05
N GLY A 164 -22.95 -11.97 -5.62
CA GLY A 164 -23.95 -13.04 -5.50
C GLY A 164 -24.70 -13.13 -4.18
N GLU A 165 -24.18 -12.55 -3.10
CA GLU A 165 -24.84 -12.47 -1.80
C GLU A 165 -25.31 -11.03 -1.54
N LYS A 166 -26.61 -10.86 -1.33
CA LYS A 166 -27.17 -9.54 -1.00
C LYS A 166 -26.69 -9.12 0.38
N LEU A 167 -25.93 -8.04 0.47
CA LEU A 167 -25.45 -7.42 1.72
C LEU A 167 -26.56 -7.28 2.80
N GLY A 168 -27.81 -7.20 2.37
CA GLY A 168 -28.98 -7.16 3.25
C GLY A 168 -29.20 -8.40 4.11
N PHE A 169 -28.67 -9.56 3.76
CA PHE A 169 -28.85 -10.83 4.49
C PHE A 169 -27.75 -11.12 5.53
N LEU A 170 -26.66 -10.36 5.55
CA LEU A 170 -25.62 -10.55 6.57
C LEU A 170 -26.04 -9.88 7.89
N PRO A 171 -25.89 -10.54 9.05
CA PRO A 171 -26.14 -9.93 10.35
C PRO A 171 -25.09 -8.86 10.68
N GLY A 172 -25.46 -7.87 11.48
CA GLY A 172 -24.55 -6.81 11.92
C GLY A 172 -24.80 -5.45 11.24
N ASP A 173 -24.08 -4.44 11.70
CA ASP A 173 -24.14 -3.08 11.16
C ASP A 173 -23.53 -3.00 9.76
N MET A 174 -23.84 -1.93 9.02
CA MET A 174 -23.33 -1.71 7.64
C MET A 174 -21.79 -1.80 7.58
N LYS A 175 -21.12 -1.36 8.62
CA LYS A 175 -19.65 -1.42 8.73
C LYS A 175 -19.17 -2.87 8.80
N ASP A 176 -19.75 -3.69 9.66
CA ASP A 176 -19.39 -5.09 9.85
C ASP A 176 -19.59 -5.92 8.57
N LYS A 177 -20.59 -5.55 7.77
CA LYS A 177 -20.90 -6.22 6.49
C LYS A 177 -19.89 -5.88 5.39
N ILE A 178 -19.26 -4.71 5.45
CA ILE A 178 -18.36 -4.21 4.41
C ILE A 178 -16.90 -4.52 4.75
N ASP A 179 -16.53 -4.62 6.03
CA ASP A 179 -15.16 -4.87 6.49
C ASP A 179 -14.49 -6.11 5.84
N PRO A 180 -15.17 -7.26 5.62
CA PRO A 180 -14.55 -8.38 4.92
C PRO A 180 -14.07 -8.06 3.50
N TYR A 181 -14.78 -7.18 2.79
CA TYR A 181 -14.39 -6.77 1.43
C TYR A 181 -13.20 -5.81 1.42
N LEU A 182 -12.91 -5.18 2.55
CA LEU A 182 -11.78 -4.26 2.72
C LEU A 182 -10.55 -4.96 3.29
N GLN A 183 -10.68 -6.21 3.78
CA GLN A 183 -9.60 -6.96 4.41
C GLN A 183 -8.31 -7.03 3.56
N PRO A 184 -8.34 -7.25 2.23
CA PRO A 184 -7.13 -7.27 1.42
C PRO A 184 -6.35 -5.95 1.43
N LEU A 185 -7.02 -4.82 1.68
CA LEU A 185 -6.39 -3.51 1.81
C LEU A 185 -5.69 -3.37 3.16
N TYR A 186 -6.32 -3.88 4.23
CA TYR A 186 -5.71 -3.95 5.56
C TYR A 186 -4.46 -4.84 5.56
N ASP A 187 -4.55 -6.02 4.95
CA ASP A 187 -3.44 -6.99 4.89
C ASP A 187 -2.23 -6.37 4.19
N ALA A 188 -2.43 -5.67 3.08
CA ALA A 188 -1.35 -5.00 2.37
C ALA A 188 -0.72 -3.86 3.19
N LEU A 189 -1.51 -3.10 3.95
CA LEU A 189 -0.99 -2.06 4.85
C LEU A 189 -0.20 -2.66 6.01
N GLN A 190 -0.68 -3.77 6.60
CA GLN A 190 -0.02 -4.46 7.72
C GLN A 190 1.33 -5.06 7.32
N ASP A 191 1.52 -5.41 6.05
CA ASP A 191 2.81 -5.88 5.55
C ASP A 191 3.87 -4.74 5.48
N MET A 192 3.42 -3.48 5.42
CA MET A 192 4.29 -2.30 5.20
C MET A 192 4.39 -1.35 6.40
N ILE A 193 3.42 -1.39 7.29
CA ILE A 193 3.32 -0.49 8.46
C ILE A 193 3.15 -1.36 9.71
N PRO A 194 3.98 -1.18 10.75
CA PRO A 194 3.83 -1.88 12.02
C PRO A 194 2.41 -1.73 12.59
N ALA A 195 1.86 -2.80 13.15
CA ALA A 195 0.46 -2.87 13.58
C ALA A 195 0.06 -1.73 14.55
N ALA A 196 0.93 -1.41 15.52
CA ALA A 196 0.67 -0.32 16.46
C ALA A 196 0.58 1.04 15.75
N LYS A 197 1.49 1.30 14.80
CA LYS A 197 1.51 2.55 14.02
C LYS A 197 0.34 2.62 13.02
N LEU A 198 -0.02 1.50 12.41
CA LEU A 198 -1.20 1.45 11.53
C LEU A 198 -2.47 1.79 12.31
N LYS A 199 -2.63 1.24 13.51
CA LYS A 199 -3.77 1.56 14.39
C LYS A 199 -3.81 3.06 14.73
N GLU A 200 -2.70 3.64 15.14
CA GLU A 200 -2.56 5.08 15.40
C GLU A 200 -2.94 5.91 14.17
N TYR A 201 -2.41 5.57 12.99
CA TYR A 201 -2.72 6.29 11.75
C TYR A 201 -4.20 6.22 11.38
N MET A 202 -4.88 5.12 11.69
CA MET A 202 -6.32 5.00 11.45
C MET A 202 -7.14 5.81 12.46
N GLU A 203 -6.76 5.81 13.74
CA GLU A 203 -7.39 6.62 14.79
C GLU A 203 -7.26 8.13 14.50
N LEU A 204 -6.10 8.56 14.02
CA LEU A 204 -5.83 9.95 13.62
C LEU A 204 -6.38 10.31 12.22
N ASN A 205 -7.04 9.38 11.53
CA ASN A 205 -7.52 9.56 10.15
C ASN A 205 -6.43 9.94 9.14
N ILE A 206 -5.18 9.55 9.40
CA ILE A 206 -4.07 9.65 8.44
C ILE A 206 -4.24 8.56 7.37
N ILE A 207 -4.65 7.36 7.77
CA ILE A 207 -5.05 6.28 6.86
C ILE A 207 -6.54 6.03 7.02
N GLN A 208 -7.27 6.11 5.92
CA GLN A 208 -8.71 5.89 5.87
C GLN A 208 -9.03 4.77 4.88
N ILE A 209 -9.82 3.80 5.31
CA ILE A 209 -10.36 2.76 4.43
C ILE A 209 -11.89 2.90 4.49
N ALA A 210 -12.50 3.16 3.34
CA ALA A 210 -13.93 3.41 3.29
C ALA A 210 -14.55 2.96 1.95
N PRO A 211 -15.79 2.48 1.98
CA PRO A 211 -16.56 2.21 0.76
C PRO A 211 -16.66 3.43 -0.14
N LEU A 212 -16.71 3.21 -1.44
CA LEU A 212 -16.78 4.27 -2.44
C LEU A 212 -17.93 5.27 -2.20
N ALA A 213 -19.07 4.82 -1.68
CA ALA A 213 -20.21 5.68 -1.39
C ALA A 213 -19.89 6.83 -0.41
N PHE A 214 -18.94 6.60 0.52
CA PHE A 214 -18.53 7.60 1.52
C PHE A 214 -17.59 8.68 0.97
N MET A 215 -17.20 8.58 -0.30
CA MET A 215 -16.39 9.61 -0.98
C MET A 215 -17.24 10.77 -1.52
N ARG A 216 -18.57 10.61 -1.56
CA ARG A 216 -19.47 11.62 -2.10
C ARG A 216 -19.43 12.91 -1.27
N GLY A 217 -19.34 14.07 -1.95
CA GLY A 217 -19.33 15.40 -1.30
C GLY A 217 -18.01 15.78 -0.64
N ARG A 218 -16.98 14.93 -0.68
CA ARG A 218 -15.65 15.22 -0.14
C ARG A 218 -14.77 15.89 -1.20
N THR A 219 -13.81 16.69 -0.74
CA THR A 219 -12.62 17.10 -1.51
C THR A 219 -11.41 16.54 -0.79
N LEU A 220 -10.59 15.78 -1.49
CA LEU A 220 -9.47 15.03 -0.92
C LEU A 220 -8.19 15.79 -1.25
N ASN A 221 -7.57 16.38 -0.23
CA ASN A 221 -6.35 17.18 -0.34
C ASN A 221 -5.18 16.50 0.36
N ASP A 222 -3.95 16.80 -0.09
CA ASP A 222 -2.70 16.30 0.49
C ASP A 222 -2.70 14.76 0.66
N ALA A 223 -3.18 14.03 -0.33
CA ALA A 223 -3.45 12.60 -0.19
C ALA A 223 -3.01 11.77 -1.40
N VAL A 224 -2.69 10.50 -1.15
CA VAL A 224 -2.80 9.45 -2.16
C VAL A 224 -4.12 8.73 -1.97
N VAL A 225 -4.93 8.70 -3.00
CA VAL A 225 -6.26 8.09 -3.00
C VAL A 225 -6.28 6.90 -3.94
N ILE A 226 -6.66 5.73 -3.44
CA ILE A 226 -6.70 4.49 -4.22
C ILE A 226 -8.15 4.02 -4.33
N LEU A 227 -8.60 3.78 -5.56
CA LEU A 227 -9.83 3.05 -5.84
C LEU A 227 -9.47 1.66 -6.35
N ASP A 228 -9.73 0.67 -5.52
CA ASP A 228 -9.50 -0.74 -5.86
C ASP A 228 -10.76 -1.38 -6.43
N GLU A 229 -10.62 -2.41 -7.27
CA GLU A 229 -11.72 -3.13 -7.95
C GLU A 229 -12.66 -2.19 -8.75
N ALA A 230 -12.07 -1.18 -9.39
CA ALA A 230 -12.82 -0.12 -10.07
C ALA A 230 -13.68 -0.61 -11.24
N GLN A 231 -13.44 -1.82 -11.79
CA GLN A 231 -14.29 -2.43 -12.81
C GLN A 231 -15.72 -2.63 -12.32
N ASN A 232 -15.89 -2.73 -11.00
CA ASN A 232 -17.20 -2.91 -10.35
C ASN A 232 -17.87 -1.58 -9.98
N THR A 233 -17.43 -0.47 -10.56
CA THR A 233 -18.10 0.83 -10.45
C THR A 233 -19.02 1.09 -11.62
N THR A 234 -20.12 1.78 -11.38
CA THR A 234 -20.89 2.39 -12.47
C THR A 234 -20.21 3.65 -13.00
N THR A 235 -20.61 4.12 -14.18
CA THR A 235 -20.11 5.38 -14.76
C THR A 235 -20.29 6.58 -13.84
N GLN A 236 -21.41 6.65 -13.12
CA GLN A 236 -21.66 7.75 -12.19
C GLN A 236 -20.77 7.67 -10.97
N GLN A 237 -20.52 6.47 -10.45
CA GLN A 237 -19.67 6.24 -9.30
C GLN A 237 -18.20 6.59 -9.59
N ILE A 238 -17.65 6.11 -10.71
CA ILE A 238 -16.25 6.42 -11.05
C ILE A 238 -16.08 7.92 -11.34
N LYS A 239 -17.00 8.55 -12.06
CA LYS A 239 -16.99 10.00 -12.30
C LYS A 239 -17.04 10.76 -10.97
N MET A 240 -17.93 10.38 -10.07
CA MET A 240 -18.03 10.97 -8.75
C MET A 240 -16.69 10.86 -8.00
N PHE A 241 -16.05 9.70 -8.00
CA PHE A 241 -14.77 9.48 -7.32
C PHE A 241 -13.63 10.32 -7.92
N LEU A 242 -13.42 10.27 -9.23
CA LEU A 242 -12.33 10.97 -9.92
C LEU A 242 -12.41 12.49 -9.72
N THR A 243 -13.62 13.02 -9.58
CA THR A 243 -13.85 14.45 -9.29
C THR A 243 -13.67 14.84 -7.81
N ARG A 244 -13.22 13.93 -6.95
CA ARG A 244 -12.87 14.23 -5.54
C ARG A 244 -11.43 14.71 -5.37
N MET A 245 -10.62 14.62 -6.42
CA MET A 245 -9.23 15.09 -6.41
C MET A 245 -9.15 16.56 -6.01
N GLY A 246 -8.40 16.82 -4.96
CA GLY A 246 -8.09 18.16 -4.47
C GLY A 246 -6.63 18.53 -4.67
N THR A 247 -6.19 19.56 -3.98
CA THR A 247 -4.81 20.07 -4.07
C THR A 247 -3.81 19.03 -3.51
N ASN A 248 -2.64 18.91 -4.14
CA ASN A 248 -1.57 17.99 -3.75
C ASN A 248 -2.05 16.54 -3.55
N THR A 249 -2.90 16.08 -4.47
CA THR A 249 -3.47 14.73 -4.40
C THR A 249 -3.08 13.94 -5.62
N LYS A 250 -2.69 12.68 -5.41
CA LYS A 250 -2.49 11.69 -6.47
C LYS A 250 -3.54 10.61 -6.36
N MET A 251 -4.04 10.13 -7.49
CA MET A 251 -5.02 9.04 -7.54
C MET A 251 -4.46 7.81 -8.25
N ILE A 252 -4.70 6.64 -7.70
CA ILE A 252 -4.43 5.36 -8.36
C ILE A 252 -5.75 4.60 -8.46
N VAL A 253 -6.09 4.18 -9.67
CA VAL A 253 -7.29 3.38 -9.93
C VAL A 253 -6.85 2.00 -10.39
N THR A 254 -7.17 0.96 -9.61
CA THR A 254 -6.84 -0.42 -9.95
C THR A 254 -8.09 -1.18 -10.38
N GLY A 255 -7.93 -2.12 -11.29
CA GLY A 255 -9.06 -2.93 -11.75
C GLY A 255 -8.69 -4.07 -12.68
N ASP A 256 -9.62 -5.01 -12.83
CA ASP A 256 -9.54 -6.16 -13.74
C ASP A 256 -10.77 -6.18 -14.65
N MET A 257 -10.56 -5.87 -15.93
CA MET A 257 -11.67 -5.84 -16.90
C MET A 257 -12.29 -7.22 -17.20
N THR A 258 -11.66 -8.30 -16.74
CA THR A 258 -12.18 -9.66 -16.90
C THR A 258 -13.11 -10.09 -15.75
N GLN A 259 -13.09 -9.36 -14.62
CA GLN A 259 -13.84 -9.66 -13.40
C GLN A 259 -14.87 -8.56 -13.10
N ILE A 260 -15.80 -8.35 -14.04
CA ILE A 260 -16.89 -7.39 -13.88
C ILE A 260 -18.09 -8.12 -13.29
N ASP A 261 -18.40 -7.83 -12.02
CA ASP A 261 -19.52 -8.43 -11.27
C ASP A 261 -20.79 -7.57 -11.30
N LEU A 262 -20.80 -6.51 -12.11
CA LEU A 262 -21.98 -5.66 -12.28
C LEU A 262 -23.10 -6.41 -13.01
N PRO A 263 -24.37 -6.13 -12.69
CA PRO A 263 -25.49 -6.62 -13.47
C PRO A 263 -25.34 -6.32 -14.97
N SER A 264 -25.80 -7.23 -15.85
CA SER A 264 -25.68 -7.09 -17.30
C SER A 264 -26.33 -5.84 -17.90
N SER A 265 -27.25 -5.22 -17.15
CA SER A 265 -27.87 -3.94 -17.50
C SER A 265 -26.99 -2.71 -17.23
N GLN A 266 -25.88 -2.88 -16.53
CA GLN A 266 -24.98 -1.80 -16.16
C GLN A 266 -23.64 -1.92 -16.87
N THR A 267 -23.13 -0.79 -17.34
CA THR A 267 -21.79 -0.72 -17.96
C THR A 267 -20.75 -0.37 -16.91
N SER A 268 -19.62 -1.08 -16.93
CA SER A 268 -18.50 -0.76 -16.06
C SER A 268 -18.00 0.66 -16.32
N GLY A 269 -17.97 1.46 -15.24
CA GLY A 269 -17.45 2.82 -15.28
C GLY A 269 -15.97 2.86 -15.61
N LEU A 270 -15.19 1.86 -15.18
CA LEU A 270 -13.77 1.75 -15.49
C LEU A 270 -13.56 1.63 -17.02
N VAL A 271 -14.29 0.74 -17.69
CA VAL A 271 -14.19 0.56 -19.13
C VAL A 271 -14.50 1.87 -19.88
N GLN A 272 -15.49 2.60 -19.40
CA GLN A 272 -15.86 3.88 -19.99
C GLN A 272 -14.82 4.97 -19.70
N ALA A 273 -14.29 5.05 -18.46
CA ALA A 273 -13.27 6.01 -18.07
C ALA A 273 -12.00 5.86 -18.91
N LEU A 274 -11.57 4.61 -19.19
CA LEU A 274 -10.41 4.32 -20.04
C LEU A 274 -10.55 4.87 -21.47
N ARG A 275 -11.76 4.91 -22.00
CA ARG A 275 -12.04 5.48 -23.34
C ARG A 275 -12.08 7.01 -23.32
N ILE A 276 -12.78 7.57 -22.31
CA ILE A 276 -13.02 9.03 -22.21
C ILE A 276 -11.77 9.79 -21.83
N LEU A 277 -10.94 9.23 -20.91
CA LEU A 277 -9.79 9.94 -20.34
C LEU A 277 -8.50 9.71 -21.12
N LYS A 278 -8.54 8.92 -22.20
CA LYS A 278 -7.38 8.68 -23.06
C LYS A 278 -6.90 9.99 -23.67
N GLY A 279 -5.60 10.31 -23.46
CA GLY A 279 -4.98 11.54 -23.95
C GLY A 279 -5.13 12.76 -23.04
N VAL A 280 -5.80 12.66 -21.90
CA VAL A 280 -5.86 13.74 -20.92
C VAL A 280 -4.49 13.85 -20.24
N LYS A 281 -3.90 15.05 -20.26
CA LYS A 281 -2.59 15.35 -19.66
C LYS A 281 -2.65 15.13 -18.14
N GLY A 282 -1.64 14.49 -17.57
CA GLY A 282 -1.57 14.16 -16.14
C GLY A 282 -2.23 12.84 -15.77
N ILE A 283 -2.82 12.11 -16.75
CA ILE A 283 -3.38 10.78 -16.57
C ILE A 283 -2.54 9.75 -17.33
N SER A 284 -2.16 8.66 -16.66
CA SER A 284 -1.43 7.54 -17.25
C SER A 284 -2.20 6.24 -17.11
N PHE A 285 -2.06 5.35 -18.10
CA PHE A 285 -2.68 4.03 -18.14
C PHE A 285 -1.60 2.97 -18.23
N ILE A 286 -1.53 2.08 -17.25
CA ILE A 286 -0.57 0.98 -17.18
C ILE A 286 -1.32 -0.33 -17.27
N GLU A 287 -1.02 -1.12 -18.27
CA GLU A 287 -1.60 -2.45 -18.47
C GLU A 287 -0.64 -3.52 -17.97
N LEU A 288 -1.07 -4.21 -16.92
CA LEU A 288 -0.43 -5.42 -16.44
C LEU A 288 -1.02 -6.63 -17.17
N ASN A 289 -0.22 -7.66 -17.39
CA ASN A 289 -0.62 -8.82 -18.16
C ASN A 289 -0.36 -10.14 -17.42
N LYS A 290 -0.64 -11.28 -18.07
CA LYS A 290 -0.45 -12.61 -17.47
C LYS A 290 1.01 -12.88 -17.00
N LYS A 291 2.02 -12.23 -17.58
CA LYS A 291 3.43 -12.38 -17.17
C LYS A 291 3.73 -11.69 -15.85
N ASP A 292 2.91 -10.72 -15.44
CA ASP A 292 3.04 -10.00 -14.18
C ASP A 292 2.44 -10.78 -12.99
N ILE A 293 1.74 -11.89 -13.25
CA ILE A 293 1.08 -12.69 -12.22
C ILE A 293 2.11 -13.46 -11.40
N VAL A 294 2.15 -13.17 -10.10
CA VAL A 294 2.96 -13.92 -9.13
C VAL A 294 2.04 -14.84 -8.35
N ARG A 295 2.01 -16.11 -8.74
CA ARG A 295 1.15 -17.13 -8.09
C ARG A 295 1.93 -18.41 -7.85
N HIS A 296 1.46 -19.20 -6.89
CA HIS A 296 1.93 -20.57 -6.70
C HIS A 296 1.64 -21.40 -7.97
N LYS A 297 2.60 -22.23 -8.39
CA LYS A 297 2.49 -23.05 -9.62
C LYS A 297 1.19 -23.85 -9.72
N LEU A 298 0.74 -24.43 -8.60
CA LEU A 298 -0.52 -25.18 -8.54
C LEU A 298 -1.73 -24.26 -8.83
N VAL A 299 -1.75 -23.04 -8.31
CA VAL A 299 -2.85 -22.10 -8.55
C VAL A 299 -2.91 -21.71 -10.00
N THR A 300 -1.76 -21.56 -10.69
CA THR A 300 -1.71 -21.31 -12.13
C THR A 300 -2.34 -22.46 -12.89
N GLN A 301 -1.99 -23.71 -12.56
CA GLN A 301 -2.56 -24.91 -13.21
C GLN A 301 -4.07 -25.04 -12.98
N ILE A 302 -4.55 -24.72 -11.78
CA ILE A 302 -5.98 -24.71 -11.48
C ILE A 302 -6.71 -23.71 -12.36
N VAL A 303 -6.23 -22.48 -12.44
CA VAL A 303 -6.86 -21.43 -13.26
C VAL A 303 -6.87 -21.81 -14.74
N GLU A 304 -5.76 -22.33 -15.27
CA GLU A 304 -5.67 -22.80 -16.66
C GLU A 304 -6.67 -23.94 -16.96
N ALA A 305 -6.85 -24.86 -16.02
CA ALA A 305 -7.82 -25.95 -16.17
C ALA A 305 -9.27 -25.42 -16.23
N TYR A 306 -9.64 -24.45 -15.37
CA TYR A 306 -10.96 -23.83 -15.42
C TYR A 306 -11.15 -22.99 -16.69
N GLU A 307 -10.17 -22.17 -17.10
CA GLU A 307 -10.23 -21.39 -18.36
C GLU A 307 -10.43 -22.32 -19.57
N LYS A 308 -9.79 -23.49 -19.59
CA LYS A 308 -9.95 -24.47 -20.66
C LYS A 308 -11.37 -25.04 -20.70
N PHE A 309 -11.88 -25.45 -19.54
CA PHE A 309 -13.25 -25.97 -19.41
C PHE A 309 -14.30 -24.95 -19.87
N GLU A 310 -14.17 -23.69 -19.45
CA GLU A 310 -15.08 -22.61 -19.85
C GLU A 310 -15.07 -22.36 -21.38
N LYS A 311 -13.87 -22.38 -21.99
CA LYS A 311 -13.74 -22.26 -23.46
C LYS A 311 -14.41 -23.41 -24.20
N GLU A 312 -14.23 -24.64 -23.73
CA GLU A 312 -14.86 -25.82 -24.31
C GLU A 312 -16.38 -25.76 -24.18
N ALA A 313 -16.89 -25.39 -22.99
CA ALA A 313 -18.32 -25.24 -22.75
C ALA A 313 -18.95 -24.12 -23.61
N LYS A 314 -18.24 -23.02 -23.85
CA LYS A 314 -18.67 -21.91 -24.68
C LYS A 314 -18.74 -22.32 -26.17
N ALA A 315 -17.71 -23.01 -26.66
CA ALA A 315 -17.66 -23.54 -28.00
C ALA A 315 -18.78 -24.56 -28.27
N GLU A 316 -19.10 -25.41 -27.29
CA GLU A 316 -20.19 -26.36 -27.38
C GLU A 316 -21.56 -25.68 -27.42
N ARG A 317 -21.78 -24.64 -26.61
CA ARG A 317 -23.01 -23.83 -26.65
C ARG A 317 -23.20 -23.11 -28.00
N GLU A 318 -22.13 -22.58 -28.59
CA GLU A 318 -22.16 -21.93 -29.91
C GLU A 318 -22.47 -22.94 -31.02
N ARG A 319 -21.86 -24.12 -30.96
CA ARG A 319 -22.19 -25.23 -31.92
C ARG A 319 -23.66 -25.63 -31.83
N LYS A 320 -24.20 -25.80 -30.61
CA LYS A 320 -25.63 -26.15 -30.44
C LYS A 320 -26.56 -25.05 -30.94
N LYS A 321 -26.23 -23.78 -30.74
CA LYS A 321 -27.02 -22.66 -31.30
C LYS A 321 -27.01 -22.65 -32.86
N LEU A 322 -25.86 -22.86 -33.46
CA LEU A 322 -25.74 -22.94 -34.92
C LEU A 322 -26.55 -24.10 -35.51
N THR A 323 -26.53 -25.27 -34.85
CA THR A 323 -27.31 -26.45 -35.30
C THR A 323 -28.82 -26.21 -35.16
N THR A 324 -29.26 -25.47 -34.13
CA THR A 324 -30.69 -25.15 -33.92
C THR A 324 -31.19 -24.05 -34.87
N CYS A 325 -30.32 -23.21 -35.45
CA CYS A 325 -30.69 -22.21 -36.48
C CYS A 325 -30.71 -22.79 -37.89
N LEU A 326 -30.21 -23.99 -38.11
CA LEU A 326 -30.17 -24.65 -39.43
C LEU A 326 -31.29 -25.71 -39.62
N LEU A 327 -32.08 -25.94 -38.60
CA LEU A 327 -33.32 -26.71 -38.60
C LEU A 327 -34.56 -25.79 -38.56
#